data_86e2d948dfde621248a9cfaa4b0970f6
#
_entry.id   86e2d948dfde621248a9cfaa4b0970f6
#
_cell.length_a   1.000
_cell.length_b   1.000
_cell.length_c   1.000
_cell.angle_alpha   90.00
_cell.angle_beta   90.00
_cell.angle_gamma   90.00
#
_symmetry.space_group_name_H-M   'P 1'
#
loop_
_entity.id
_entity.type
_entity.pdbx_description
1 polymer ?
#
loop_
_entity_poly.entity_id
_entity_poly.type
_entity_poly.pdbx_seq_one_letter_code
_entity_poly.pdbx_strand_id
1 'polypeptide(L)'
;MLKSYVLEGTIAAGASWTRLSQLMTPGRTTRRLLEVRPFISATSGVRIRLSVGTDVIYELTAEEVNNLKFPYPADVEVREGFELVLEAMNPTASAATVIVEVIVDETVSR
;
A
#
# COMPACT_ATOMS: atom_id res chain seq x y z
N MET A 1 16.19 5.71 10.50
CA MET A 1 15.90 4.41 11.15
C MET A 1 14.91 3.63 10.29
N LEU A 2 15.24 2.42 9.97
CA LEU A 2 14.34 1.56 9.21
C LEU A 2 13.18 1.10 10.08
N LYS A 3 11.97 1.23 9.56
CA LYS A 3 10.74 0.77 10.20
C LYS A 3 9.84 0.08 9.20
N SER A 4 9.01 -0.81 9.71
CA SER A 4 7.99 -1.53 8.93
C SER A 4 6.61 -1.15 9.45
N TYR A 5 5.71 -0.88 8.51
CA TYR A 5 4.30 -0.63 8.80
C TYR A 5 3.45 -1.53 7.93
N VAL A 6 2.27 -1.87 8.42
CA VAL A 6 1.33 -2.72 7.68
C VAL A 6 0.05 -1.93 7.42
N LEU A 7 -0.35 -1.87 6.15
CA LEU A 7 -1.66 -1.40 5.75
C LEU A 7 -2.45 -2.60 5.28
N GLU A 8 -3.66 -2.79 5.81
CA GLU A 8 -4.45 -3.97 5.48
C GLU A 8 -5.94 -3.71 5.52
N GLY A 9 -6.69 -4.57 4.86
CA GLY A 9 -8.14 -4.53 4.87
C GLY A 9 -8.74 -5.62 4.00
N THR A 10 -10.05 -5.70 4.04
CA THR A 10 -10.82 -6.62 3.20
C THR A 10 -11.61 -5.82 2.19
N ILE A 11 -11.52 -6.20 0.92
CA ILE A 11 -12.30 -5.60 -0.15
C ILE A 11 -13.47 -6.52 -0.50
N ALA A 12 -14.70 -5.98 -0.41
CA ALA A 12 -15.91 -6.73 -0.68
C ALA A 12 -16.01 -7.14 -2.15
N ALA A 13 -16.72 -8.25 -2.40
CA ALA A 13 -17.02 -8.67 -3.76
C ALA A 13 -17.75 -7.56 -4.53
N GLY A 14 -17.36 -7.34 -5.77
CA GLY A 14 -17.96 -6.34 -6.65
C GLY A 14 -17.66 -4.89 -6.31
N ALA A 15 -16.79 -4.62 -5.36
CA ALA A 15 -16.48 -3.25 -4.93
C ALA A 15 -15.61 -2.51 -5.94
N SER A 16 -15.96 -1.25 -6.21
CA SER A 16 -15.10 -0.32 -6.92
C SER A 16 -13.96 0.15 -6.01
N TRP A 17 -13.10 1.05 -6.49
CA TRP A 17 -11.98 1.57 -5.71
C TRP A 17 -12.42 2.04 -4.32
N THR A 18 -11.89 1.40 -3.30
CA THR A 18 -12.23 1.63 -1.90
C THR A 18 -10.95 1.81 -1.09
N ARG A 19 -10.91 2.82 -0.24
CA ARG A 19 -9.79 3.00 0.69
C ARG A 19 -9.88 1.93 1.77
N LEU A 20 -8.80 1.14 1.91
CA LEU A 20 -8.71 0.10 2.93
C LEU A 20 -7.97 0.56 4.17
N SER A 21 -6.91 1.34 4.00
CA SER A 21 -6.05 1.76 5.10
C SER A 21 -5.24 2.99 4.70
N GLN A 22 -4.77 3.73 5.70
CA GLN A 22 -3.86 4.84 5.50
C GLN A 22 -2.84 4.92 6.63
N LEU A 23 -1.70 5.50 6.32
CA LEU A 23 -0.62 5.74 7.26
C LEU A 23 -0.23 7.22 7.18
N MET A 24 -0.64 7.99 8.19
CA MET A 24 -0.30 9.41 8.29
C MET A 24 1.13 9.57 8.79
N THR A 25 1.88 10.45 8.16
CA THR A 25 3.19 10.85 8.66
C THR A 25 3.01 11.95 9.71
N PRO A 26 3.37 11.69 10.97
CA PRO A 26 3.16 12.66 12.06
C PRO A 26 4.08 13.87 11.93
N GLY A 27 3.78 14.90 12.71
CA GLY A 27 4.58 16.12 12.74
C GLY A 27 6.04 15.85 13.07
N ARG A 28 6.94 16.64 12.49
CA ARG A 28 8.40 16.55 12.65
C ARG A 28 9.00 15.24 12.15
N THR A 29 8.24 14.48 11.38
CA THR A 29 8.67 13.18 10.85
C THR A 29 8.70 13.25 9.34
N THR A 30 9.75 12.66 8.77
CA THR A 30 9.85 12.42 7.33
C THR A 30 10.10 10.93 7.15
N ARG A 31 9.38 10.32 6.23
CA ARG A 31 9.56 8.93 5.85
C ARG A 31 9.98 8.84 4.40
N ARG A 32 10.94 7.98 4.11
CA ARG A 32 11.28 7.62 2.74
C ARG A 32 10.85 6.17 2.53
N LEU A 33 9.90 5.98 1.63
CA LEU A 33 9.43 4.65 1.29
C LEU A 33 10.50 3.94 0.45
N LEU A 34 10.96 2.78 0.91
CA LEU A 34 12.04 2.03 0.27
C LEU A 34 11.57 0.73 -0.38
N GLU A 35 10.60 0.06 0.22
CA GLU A 35 10.07 -1.22 -0.28
C GLU A 35 8.59 -1.35 0.00
N VAL A 36 7.91 -2.04 -0.90
CA VAL A 36 6.50 -2.40 -0.77
C VAL A 36 6.38 -3.91 -0.92
N ARG A 37 5.75 -4.58 0.03
CA ARG A 37 5.56 -6.03 0.07
C ARG A 37 4.06 -6.35 0.14
N PRO A 38 3.38 -6.45 -1.01
CA PRO A 38 1.95 -6.68 -1.04
C PRO A 38 1.59 -8.16 -0.94
N PHE A 39 0.41 -8.43 -0.40
CA PHE A 39 -0.25 -9.73 -0.41
C PHE A 39 -1.72 -9.52 -0.76
N ILE A 40 -2.24 -10.35 -1.66
CA ILE A 40 -3.66 -10.39 -2.02
C ILE A 40 -4.10 -11.84 -1.97
N SER A 41 -5.17 -12.14 -1.22
CA SER A 41 -5.67 -13.51 -1.08
C SER A 41 -6.30 -14.06 -2.36
N ALA A 42 -6.76 -13.20 -3.26
CA ALA A 42 -7.28 -13.61 -4.56
C ALA A 42 -6.13 -13.89 -5.54
N THR A 43 -6.34 -14.80 -6.47
CA THR A 43 -5.35 -15.13 -7.51
C THR A 43 -5.49 -14.28 -8.77
N SER A 44 -6.65 -13.64 -8.95
CA SER A 44 -6.93 -12.81 -10.12
C SER A 44 -8.04 -11.80 -9.84
N GLY A 45 -8.12 -10.78 -10.69
CA GLY A 45 -9.21 -9.81 -10.74
C GLY A 45 -9.08 -8.63 -9.79
N VAL A 46 -8.58 -8.82 -8.61
CA VAL A 46 -8.39 -7.74 -7.63
C VAL A 46 -7.24 -6.85 -8.05
N ARG A 47 -7.41 -5.54 -7.85
CA ARG A 47 -6.36 -4.55 -8.06
C ARG A 47 -6.17 -3.74 -6.80
N ILE A 48 -4.92 -3.37 -6.55
CA ILE A 48 -4.57 -2.47 -5.45
C ILE A 48 -3.77 -1.30 -5.98
N ARG A 49 -3.83 -0.18 -5.27
CA ARG A 49 -2.94 0.95 -5.52
C ARG A 49 -2.48 1.56 -4.20
N LEU A 50 -1.23 1.96 -4.19
CA LEU A 50 -0.61 2.66 -3.08
C LEU A 50 -0.26 4.06 -3.56
N SER A 51 -0.73 5.08 -2.84
CA SER A 51 -0.54 6.48 -3.22
C SER A 51 -0.02 7.31 -2.06
N VAL A 52 0.63 8.42 -2.41
CA VAL A 52 0.98 9.51 -1.49
C VAL A 52 0.27 10.76 -1.98
N GLY A 53 -0.65 11.28 -1.19
CA GLY A 53 -1.49 12.37 -1.65
C GLY A 53 -2.30 11.93 -2.88
N THR A 54 -2.12 12.61 -4.01
CA THR A 54 -2.77 12.26 -5.27
C THR A 54 -1.86 11.44 -6.20
N ASP A 55 -0.62 11.20 -5.81
CA ASP A 55 0.36 10.49 -6.64
C ASP A 55 0.31 8.99 -6.38
N VAL A 56 -0.06 8.22 -7.40
CA VAL A 56 -0.03 6.76 -7.33
C VAL A 56 1.41 6.30 -7.49
N ILE A 57 1.91 5.57 -6.48
CA ILE A 57 3.26 5.00 -6.49
C ILE A 57 3.26 3.65 -7.20
N TYR A 58 2.31 2.78 -6.84
CA TYR A 58 2.12 1.47 -7.42
C TYR A 58 0.65 1.20 -7.66
N GLU A 59 0.36 0.61 -8.81
CA GLU A 59 -0.92 -0.02 -9.08
C GLU A 59 -0.62 -1.44 -9.54
N LEU A 60 -1.10 -2.43 -8.79
CA LEU A 60 -0.75 -3.83 -8.98
C LEU A 60 -2.03 -4.68 -9.09
N THR A 61 -1.98 -5.69 -9.94
CA THR A 61 -3.03 -6.69 -10.04
C THR A 61 -2.73 -7.89 -9.15
N ALA A 62 -3.75 -8.66 -8.80
CA ALA A 62 -3.57 -9.90 -8.05
C ALA A 62 -2.64 -10.86 -8.79
N GLU A 63 -2.74 -10.91 -10.12
CA GLU A 63 -1.87 -11.75 -10.95
C GLU A 63 -0.40 -11.35 -10.79
N GLU A 64 -0.11 -10.04 -10.86
CA GLU A 64 1.25 -9.53 -10.68
C GLU A 64 1.80 -9.85 -9.29
N VAL A 65 0.98 -9.62 -8.26
CA VAL A 65 1.37 -9.86 -6.86
C VAL A 65 1.68 -11.34 -6.63
N ASN A 66 0.91 -12.24 -7.23
CA ASN A 66 1.10 -13.70 -7.06
C ASN A 66 2.23 -14.27 -7.91
N ASN A 67 2.56 -13.65 -9.05
CA ASN A 67 3.53 -14.16 -10.00
C ASN A 67 4.92 -13.52 -9.87
N LEU A 68 4.99 -12.28 -9.39
CA LEU A 68 6.25 -11.58 -9.22
C LEU A 68 6.81 -11.80 -7.83
N LYS A 69 8.13 -11.79 -7.74
CA LYS A 69 8.83 -11.95 -6.47
C LYS A 69 8.97 -10.60 -5.79
N PHE A 70 8.79 -10.59 -4.48
CA PHE A 70 8.97 -9.41 -3.64
C PHE A 70 10.42 -9.25 -3.22
N PRO A 71 10.82 -8.07 -2.78
CA PRO A 71 10.01 -6.84 -2.61
C PRO A 71 9.95 -5.97 -3.87
N TYR A 72 8.97 -5.06 -3.91
CA TYR A 72 8.92 -4.01 -4.91
C TYR A 72 9.69 -2.80 -4.38
N PRO A 73 10.74 -2.34 -5.09
CA PRO A 73 11.52 -1.19 -4.63
C PRO A 73 10.75 0.11 -4.82
N ALA A 74 11.06 1.07 -3.95
CA ALA A 74 10.52 2.42 -4.06
C ALA A 74 11.56 3.41 -3.56
N ASP A 75 11.40 4.68 -3.93
CA ASP A 75 12.22 5.77 -3.44
C ASP A 75 11.35 7.02 -3.44
N VAL A 76 10.45 7.09 -2.45
CA VAL A 76 9.45 8.15 -2.37
C VAL A 76 9.47 8.77 -0.98
N GLU A 77 9.64 10.09 -0.94
CA GLU A 77 9.55 10.84 0.31
C GLU A 77 8.10 11.08 0.69
N VAL A 78 7.77 10.76 1.93
CA VAL A 78 6.46 11.03 2.52
C VAL A 78 6.67 11.98 3.70
N ARG A 79 6.38 13.27 3.47
CA ARG A 79 6.58 14.34 4.45
C ARG A 79 5.48 14.33 5.52
N GLU A 80 5.74 15.06 6.61
CA GLU A 80 4.71 15.27 7.62
C GLU A 80 3.42 15.78 6.99
N GLY A 81 2.29 15.31 7.50
CA GLY A 81 0.97 15.70 6.99
C GLY A 81 0.51 14.96 5.74
N PHE A 82 1.40 14.19 5.09
CA PHE A 82 1.02 13.35 3.95
C PHE A 82 0.71 11.93 4.40
N GLU A 83 -0.22 11.29 3.72
CA GLU A 83 -0.62 9.91 3.98
C GLU A 83 -0.16 8.99 2.87
N LEU A 84 0.32 7.79 3.27
CA LEU A 84 0.30 6.63 2.39
C LEU A 84 -1.11 6.05 2.44
N VAL A 85 -1.71 5.85 1.28
CA VAL A 85 -3.08 5.36 1.16
C VAL A 85 -3.10 4.07 0.38
N LEU A 86 -3.71 3.04 0.95
CA LEU A 86 -3.97 1.77 0.28
C LEU A 86 -5.42 1.73 -0.17
N GLU A 87 -5.63 1.56 -1.46
CA GLU A 87 -6.95 1.37 -2.05
C GLU A 87 -6.98 0.07 -2.84
N ALA A 88 -8.16 -0.51 -2.95
CA ALA A 88 -8.37 -1.73 -3.73
C ALA A 88 -9.70 -1.67 -4.48
N MET A 89 -9.78 -2.43 -5.56
CA MET A 89 -11.04 -2.73 -6.25
C MET A 89 -11.14 -4.23 -6.45
N ASN A 90 -12.36 -4.74 -6.41
CA ASN A 90 -12.60 -6.18 -6.51
C ASN A 90 -13.80 -6.47 -7.40
N PRO A 91 -13.59 -6.75 -8.70
CA PRO A 91 -14.68 -7.09 -9.60
C PRO A 91 -15.13 -8.55 -9.48
N THR A 92 -14.52 -9.33 -8.59
CA THR A 92 -14.83 -10.76 -8.45
C THR A 92 -16.05 -11.01 -7.58
N ALA A 93 -16.52 -12.25 -7.57
CA ALA A 93 -17.69 -12.69 -6.80
C ALA A 93 -17.37 -13.00 -5.32
N SER A 94 -16.12 -12.91 -4.92
CA SER A 94 -15.68 -13.23 -3.55
C SER A 94 -14.89 -12.08 -2.95
N ALA A 95 -15.07 -11.83 -1.65
CA ALA A 95 -14.26 -10.86 -0.92
C ALA A 95 -12.79 -11.29 -0.91
N ALA A 96 -11.88 -10.33 -0.81
CA ALA A 96 -10.45 -10.59 -0.77
C ALA A 96 -9.79 -9.81 0.37
N THR A 97 -8.76 -10.41 0.96
CA THR A 97 -7.90 -9.76 1.94
C THR A 97 -6.68 -9.18 1.26
N VAL A 98 -6.34 -7.94 1.60
CA VAL A 98 -5.18 -7.24 1.09
C VAL A 98 -4.32 -6.82 2.27
N ILE A 99 -3.03 -7.16 2.20
CA ILE A 99 -2.05 -6.79 3.22
C ILE A 99 -0.84 -6.21 2.49
N VAL A 100 -0.43 -5.00 2.87
CA VAL A 100 0.74 -4.35 2.28
C VAL A 100 1.66 -3.93 3.41
N GLU A 101 2.83 -4.56 3.48
CA GLU A 101 3.91 -4.13 4.35
C GLU A 101 4.75 -3.10 3.61
N VAL A 102 5.04 -1.99 4.27
CA VAL A 102 5.92 -0.95 3.73
C VAL A 102 7.14 -0.80 4.63
N ILE A 103 8.31 -0.75 4.01
CA ILE A 103 9.58 -0.49 4.69
C ILE A 103 9.97 0.95 4.41
N VAL A 104 10.18 1.71 5.47
CA VAL A 104 10.52 3.12 5.37
C VAL A 104 11.78 3.44 6.15
N ASP A 105 12.49 4.46 5.71
CA ASP A 105 13.54 5.10 6.52
C ASP A 105 12.90 6.33 7.16
N GLU A 106 12.79 6.30 8.49
CA GLU A 106 12.10 7.34 9.24
C GLU A 106 13.10 8.24 9.97
N THR A 107 12.94 9.54 9.78
CA THR A 107 13.74 10.56 10.45
C THR A 107 12.81 11.49 11.22
N VAL A 108 13.13 11.71 12.48
CA VAL A 108 12.37 12.62 13.35
C VAL A 108 13.24 13.85 13.64
N SER A 109 12.71 15.02 13.30
CA SER A 109 13.37 16.29 13.61
C SER A 109 13.12 16.68 15.07
N ARG A 110 14.12 17.25 15.68
CA ARG A 110 14.02 17.73 17.06
C ARG A 110 14.07 19.24 17.14
#